data_8ec5d26e6e02fb23d822bff1409a02a8
#
_entry.id   8ec5d26e6e02fb23d822bff1409a02a8
#
_cell.length_a   1.000
_cell.length_b   1.000
_cell.length_c   1.000
_cell.angle_alpha   90.00
_cell.angle_beta   90.00
_cell.angle_gamma   90.00
#
_symmetry.space_group_name_H-M   'P 1'
#
loop_
_entity.id
_entity.type
_entity.pdbx_description
1 polymer ?
#
loop_
_entity_poly.entity_id
_entity_poly.type
_entity_poly.pdbx_seq_one_letter_code
_entity_poly.pdbx_strand_id
1 'polypeptide(L)'
;MPKTFQGLGMSFHYPDNWRIVEMAEDPQAIDAVSFESPETAVLHISRYPATREPDQLLEDAVRSMRDEFDEVEQEDLLFDLGDSESFGCDLTFFVLDLIVTSRLLSFQLGEHTYLVQMQAEDREFEKHRELLRAMVLHGLQTLPGHPSLEEFPA
;
A
#
# COMPACT_ATOMS: atom_id res chain seq x y z
N MET A 1 13.34 15.91 11.42
CA MET A 1 13.66 14.58 12.00
C MET A 1 12.54 13.60 11.68
N PRO A 2 12.82 12.50 11.00
CA PRO A 2 11.76 11.53 10.75
C PRO A 2 11.25 10.91 12.06
N LYS A 3 9.99 10.53 12.04
CA LYS A 3 9.37 9.82 13.16
C LYS A 3 9.36 8.33 12.86
N THR A 4 9.18 7.53 13.90
CA THR A 4 9.12 6.07 13.78
C THR A 4 7.71 5.58 14.02
N PHE A 5 7.22 4.75 13.10
CA PHE A 5 5.97 4.01 13.26
C PHE A 5 6.28 2.59 13.74
N GLN A 6 5.50 2.11 14.71
CA GLN A 6 5.50 0.72 15.15
C GLN A 6 4.06 0.22 15.19
N GLY A 7 3.78 -0.80 14.40
CA GLY A 7 2.45 -1.39 14.30
C GLY A 7 2.39 -2.38 13.15
N LEU A 8 1.29 -3.11 13.02
CA LEU A 8 1.10 -4.14 12.00
C LEU A 8 2.23 -5.17 11.97
N GLY A 9 2.89 -5.38 13.11
CA GLY A 9 4.03 -6.27 13.21
C GLY A 9 5.33 -5.72 12.63
N MET A 10 5.37 -4.47 12.23
CA MET A 10 6.51 -3.86 11.56
C MET A 10 6.92 -2.53 12.17
N SER A 11 8.09 -2.04 11.75
CA SER A 11 8.61 -0.75 12.19
C SER A 11 9.33 -0.07 11.02
N PHE A 12 9.08 1.23 10.84
CA PHE A 12 9.78 2.02 9.83
C PHE A 12 9.67 3.52 10.13
N HIS A 13 10.49 4.31 9.46
CA HIS A 13 10.48 5.76 9.61
C HIS A 13 9.56 6.41 8.58
N TYR A 14 8.98 7.54 8.95
CA TYR A 14 8.19 8.36 8.05
C TYR A 14 8.49 9.84 8.29
N PRO A 15 8.23 10.73 7.28
CA PRO A 15 8.50 12.16 7.45
C PRO A 15 7.67 12.78 8.58
N ASP A 16 8.28 13.64 9.37
CA ASP A 16 7.64 14.22 10.55
C ASP A 16 6.50 15.18 10.24
N ASN A 17 6.43 15.68 9.00
CA ASN A 17 5.34 16.56 8.57
C ASN A 17 4.16 15.78 7.93
N TRP A 18 4.21 14.46 7.91
CA TRP A 18 3.08 13.65 7.47
C TRP A 18 2.19 13.31 8.65
N ARG A 19 0.89 13.28 8.40
CA ARG A 19 -0.09 12.93 9.43
C ARG A 19 -0.31 11.43 9.43
N ILE A 20 -0.41 10.84 10.62
CA ILE A 20 -0.68 9.41 10.78
C ILE A 20 -2.08 9.20 11.33
N VAL A 21 -2.79 8.22 10.77
CA VAL A 21 -4.11 7.79 11.25
C VAL A 21 -4.09 6.26 11.40
N GLU A 22 -4.27 5.80 12.63
CA GLU A 22 -4.26 4.36 12.94
C GLU A 22 -5.70 3.86 13.10
N MET A 23 -6.39 3.63 11.97
CA MET A 23 -7.77 3.17 11.99
C MET A 23 -8.03 2.29 10.76
N ALA A 24 -8.60 1.10 10.99
CA ALA A 24 -9.01 0.22 9.92
C ALA A 24 -10.35 0.69 9.35
N GLU A 25 -10.40 0.94 8.04
CA GLU A 25 -11.65 1.28 7.35
C GLU A 25 -12.45 0.01 7.04
N ASP A 26 -11.76 -1.09 6.72
CA ASP A 26 -12.40 -2.37 6.45
C ASP A 26 -12.56 -3.12 7.78
N PRO A 27 -13.80 -3.46 8.16
CA PRO A 27 -14.03 -4.20 9.41
C PRO A 27 -13.42 -5.60 9.43
N GLN A 28 -13.02 -6.14 8.28
CA GLN A 28 -12.35 -7.44 8.20
C GLN A 28 -10.85 -7.34 8.49
N ALA A 29 -10.28 -6.15 8.45
CA ALA A 29 -8.87 -5.94 8.77
C ALA A 29 -8.62 -6.10 10.27
N ILE A 30 -7.46 -6.68 10.61
CA ILE A 30 -7.02 -6.76 12.01
C ILE A 30 -6.64 -5.36 12.49
N ASP A 31 -5.87 -4.65 11.69
CA ASP A 31 -5.43 -3.28 11.95
C ASP A 31 -5.02 -2.61 10.65
N ALA A 32 -4.84 -1.30 10.69
CA ALA A 32 -4.46 -0.51 9.53
C ALA A 32 -3.82 0.80 9.98
N VAL A 33 -3.05 1.40 9.07
CA VAL A 33 -2.46 2.72 9.27
C VAL A 33 -2.44 3.47 7.96
N SER A 34 -2.68 4.79 8.02
CA SER A 34 -2.53 5.69 6.88
C SER A 34 -1.54 6.79 7.23
N PHE A 35 -0.68 7.10 6.27
CA PHE A 35 0.25 8.23 6.34
C PHE A 35 -0.14 9.21 5.25
N GLU A 36 -0.42 10.46 5.62
CA GLU A 36 -0.89 11.49 4.70
C GLU A 36 0.12 12.62 4.62
N SER A 37 0.57 12.94 3.40
CA SER A 37 1.46 14.07 3.17
C SER A 37 0.70 15.39 3.35
N PRO A 38 1.40 16.53 3.42
CA PRO A 38 0.73 17.84 3.43
C PRO A 38 -0.05 18.16 2.14
N GLU A 39 0.21 17.41 1.05
CA GLU A 39 -0.46 17.61 -0.22
C GLU A 39 -1.48 16.49 -0.47
N THR A 40 -1.21 15.58 -1.42
CA THR A 40 -2.19 14.55 -1.82
C THR A 40 -1.73 13.12 -1.58
N ALA A 41 -0.46 12.89 -1.22
CA ALA A 41 0.06 11.54 -1.11
C ALA A 41 -0.47 10.83 0.14
N VAL A 42 -0.87 9.59 -0.03
CA VAL A 42 -1.33 8.71 1.04
C VAL A 42 -0.65 7.36 0.90
N LEU A 43 -0.11 6.86 2.00
CA LEU A 43 0.30 5.46 2.11
C LEU A 43 -0.62 4.80 3.12
N HIS A 44 -1.39 3.80 2.67
CA HIS A 44 -2.29 3.05 3.53
C HIS A 44 -1.87 1.59 3.56
N ILE A 45 -1.72 1.02 4.75
CA ILE A 45 -1.35 -0.38 4.94
C ILE A 45 -2.39 -1.01 5.84
N SER A 46 -2.97 -2.14 5.40
CA SER A 46 -3.93 -2.92 6.18
C SER A 46 -3.41 -4.34 6.37
N ARG A 47 -3.67 -4.93 7.52
CA ARG A 47 -3.28 -6.29 7.83
C ARG A 47 -4.53 -7.14 8.08
N TYR A 48 -4.54 -8.33 7.49
CA TYR A 48 -5.67 -9.27 7.53
C TYR A 48 -5.20 -10.65 7.99
N PRO A 49 -6.12 -11.51 8.48
CA PRO A 49 -5.76 -12.91 8.75
C PRO A 49 -5.26 -13.61 7.48
N ALA A 50 -4.41 -14.62 7.64
CA ALA A 50 -3.85 -15.37 6.53
C ALA A 50 -4.92 -16.12 5.71
N THR A 51 -6.12 -16.30 6.26
CA THR A 51 -7.26 -16.90 5.54
C THR A 51 -7.83 -15.97 4.47
N ARG A 52 -7.51 -14.68 4.52
CA ARG A 52 -7.92 -13.71 3.50
C ARG A 52 -6.98 -13.84 2.30
N GLU A 53 -7.50 -14.35 1.18
CA GLU A 53 -6.69 -14.58 -0.02
C GLU A 53 -6.23 -13.25 -0.63
N PRO A 54 -4.92 -13.08 -0.92
CA PRO A 54 -4.41 -11.81 -1.42
C PRO A 54 -4.96 -11.40 -2.78
N ASP A 55 -5.22 -12.35 -3.68
CA ASP A 55 -5.80 -12.04 -4.99
C ASP A 55 -7.22 -11.51 -4.85
N GLN A 56 -8.02 -12.12 -3.98
CA GLN A 56 -9.39 -11.68 -3.72
C GLN A 56 -9.41 -10.32 -3.03
N LEU A 57 -8.48 -10.10 -2.11
CA LEU A 57 -8.34 -8.81 -1.44
C LEU A 57 -8.03 -7.70 -2.43
N LEU A 58 -7.14 -7.97 -3.38
CA LEU A 58 -6.82 -7.00 -4.43
C LEU A 58 -8.03 -6.72 -5.32
N GLU A 59 -8.75 -7.77 -5.75
CA GLU A 59 -9.95 -7.61 -6.57
C GLU A 59 -11.00 -6.76 -5.87
N ASP A 60 -11.21 -6.98 -4.58
CA ASP A 60 -12.19 -6.22 -3.80
C ASP A 60 -11.77 -4.75 -3.68
N ALA A 61 -10.49 -4.49 -3.49
CA ALA A 61 -9.96 -3.12 -3.44
C ALA A 61 -10.13 -2.39 -4.78
N VAL A 62 -9.82 -3.08 -5.88
CA VAL A 62 -10.00 -2.51 -7.22
C VAL A 62 -11.48 -2.23 -7.49
N ARG A 63 -12.36 -3.13 -7.11
CA ARG A 63 -13.80 -2.95 -7.28
C ARG A 63 -14.30 -1.72 -6.52
N SER A 64 -13.83 -1.53 -5.29
CA SER A 64 -14.18 -0.35 -4.49
C SER A 64 -13.74 0.95 -5.18
N MET A 65 -12.54 0.95 -5.76
CA MET A 65 -12.04 2.11 -6.49
C MET A 65 -12.88 2.39 -7.74
N ARG A 66 -13.27 1.33 -8.48
CA ARG A 66 -14.11 1.48 -9.67
C ARG A 66 -15.52 1.95 -9.35
N ASP A 67 -16.03 1.61 -8.17
CA ASP A 67 -17.34 2.09 -7.72
C ASP A 67 -17.30 3.56 -7.31
N GLU A 68 -16.15 4.02 -6.82
CA GLU A 68 -15.98 5.40 -6.35
C GLU A 68 -15.60 6.38 -7.47
N PHE A 69 -14.79 5.93 -8.44
CA PHE A 69 -14.25 6.78 -9.49
C PHE A 69 -14.68 6.28 -10.87
N ASP A 70 -14.91 7.23 -11.80
CA ASP A 70 -15.24 6.91 -13.19
C ASP A 70 -13.97 6.66 -14.00
N GLU A 71 -14.08 5.83 -15.04
CA GLU A 71 -13.04 5.62 -16.04
C GLU A 71 -11.68 5.28 -15.44
N VAL A 72 -11.66 4.31 -14.53
CA VAL A 72 -10.41 3.85 -13.91
C VAL A 72 -9.65 2.95 -14.89
N GLU A 73 -8.43 3.33 -15.22
CA GLU A 73 -7.53 2.51 -16.03
C GLU A 73 -6.67 1.66 -15.11
N GLN A 74 -6.43 0.42 -15.50
CA GLN A 74 -5.68 -0.53 -14.69
C GLN A 74 -4.52 -1.13 -15.48
N GLU A 75 -3.34 -1.15 -14.85
CA GLU A 75 -2.16 -1.83 -15.35
C GLU A 75 -1.67 -2.79 -14.29
N ASP A 76 -1.63 -4.08 -14.61
CA ASP A 76 -1.18 -5.08 -13.64
C ASP A 76 0.33 -5.01 -13.43
N LEU A 77 0.74 -5.22 -12.19
CA LEU A 77 2.16 -5.25 -11.80
C LEU A 77 2.54 -6.69 -11.47
N LEU A 78 3.70 -7.09 -11.97
CA LEU A 78 4.28 -8.39 -11.65
C LEU A 78 5.37 -8.19 -10.62
N PHE A 79 5.26 -8.88 -9.50
CA PHE A 79 6.32 -8.93 -8.52
C PHE A 79 6.23 -10.24 -7.74
N ASP A 80 7.34 -10.63 -7.13
CA ASP A 80 7.45 -11.89 -6.44
C ASP A 80 8.16 -11.65 -5.11
N LEU A 81 7.59 -12.15 -4.03
CA LEU A 81 8.18 -12.08 -2.69
C LEU A 81 8.59 -13.48 -2.22
N GLY A 82 9.32 -14.20 -3.05
CA GLY A 82 9.78 -15.55 -2.75
C GLY A 82 8.62 -16.55 -2.86
N ASP A 83 8.40 -17.33 -1.79
CA ASP A 83 7.33 -18.33 -1.78
C ASP A 83 5.96 -17.75 -1.48
N SER A 84 5.86 -16.44 -1.29
CA SER A 84 4.60 -15.78 -0.94
C SER A 84 3.83 -15.38 -2.19
N GLU A 85 2.51 -15.57 -2.15
CA GLU A 85 1.63 -15.07 -3.21
C GLU A 85 1.59 -13.55 -3.17
N SER A 86 1.75 -12.92 -4.33
CA SER A 86 1.77 -11.47 -4.43
C SER A 86 1.09 -10.99 -5.70
N PHE A 87 0.28 -9.95 -5.58
CA PHE A 87 -0.53 -9.39 -6.65
C PHE A 87 -0.49 -7.87 -6.56
N GLY A 88 -0.45 -7.21 -7.70
CA GLY A 88 -0.43 -5.75 -7.71
C GLY A 88 -0.98 -5.15 -8.98
N CYS A 89 -1.35 -3.89 -8.90
CA CYS A 89 -1.75 -3.11 -10.06
C CYS A 89 -1.60 -1.62 -9.78
N ASP A 90 -1.49 -0.86 -10.88
CA ASP A 90 -1.60 0.60 -10.84
C ASP A 90 -2.94 1.00 -11.42
N LEU A 91 -3.68 1.82 -10.70
CA LEU A 91 -4.92 2.42 -11.16
C LEU A 91 -4.68 3.90 -11.45
N THR A 92 -5.19 4.37 -12.58
CA THR A 92 -5.10 5.77 -12.96
C THR A 92 -6.50 6.30 -13.21
N PHE A 93 -6.83 7.44 -12.62
CA PHE A 93 -8.16 8.04 -12.72
C PHE A 93 -8.07 9.54 -12.49
N PHE A 94 -9.19 10.24 -12.74
CA PHE A 94 -9.25 11.68 -12.55
C PHE A 94 -10.04 12.02 -11.31
N VAL A 95 -9.54 12.98 -10.54
CA VAL A 95 -10.29 13.63 -9.46
C VAL A 95 -10.28 15.12 -9.78
N LEU A 96 -11.45 15.68 -10.13
CA LEU A 96 -11.55 17.02 -10.70
C LEU A 96 -10.68 17.08 -11.96
N ASP A 97 -9.70 17.98 -12.03
CA ASP A 97 -8.81 18.10 -13.19
C ASP A 97 -7.45 17.44 -12.94
N LEU A 98 -7.30 16.69 -11.85
CA LEU A 98 -6.03 16.07 -11.50
C LEU A 98 -6.02 14.61 -11.89
N ILE A 99 -4.89 14.15 -12.42
CA ILE A 99 -4.62 12.73 -12.67
C ILE A 99 -4.09 12.15 -11.37
N VAL A 100 -4.71 11.07 -10.92
CA VAL A 100 -4.32 10.38 -9.68
C VAL A 100 -3.86 8.97 -10.01
N THR A 101 -2.76 8.55 -9.42
CA THR A 101 -2.27 7.18 -9.49
C THR A 101 -2.42 6.53 -8.13
N SER A 102 -3.00 5.32 -8.12
CA SER A 102 -3.14 4.51 -6.93
C SER A 102 -2.50 3.14 -7.19
N ARG A 103 -1.40 2.86 -6.50
CA ARG A 103 -0.73 1.56 -6.59
C ARG A 103 -1.24 0.68 -5.47
N LEU A 104 -1.77 -0.47 -5.83
CA LEU A 104 -2.29 -1.46 -4.89
C LEU A 104 -1.42 -2.71 -4.94
N LEU A 105 -0.95 -3.15 -3.78
CA LEU A 105 -0.16 -4.37 -3.64
C LEU A 105 -0.82 -5.23 -2.58
N SER A 106 -1.00 -6.53 -2.88
CA SER A 106 -1.55 -7.48 -1.93
C SER A 106 -0.68 -8.71 -1.89
N PHE A 107 -0.30 -9.13 -0.69
CA PHE A 107 0.62 -10.24 -0.53
C PHE A 107 0.46 -10.89 0.84
N GLN A 108 0.95 -12.12 0.94
CA GLN A 108 0.92 -12.88 2.17
C GLN A 108 2.33 -13.04 2.71
N LEU A 109 2.55 -12.64 3.95
CA LEU A 109 3.84 -12.80 4.65
C LEU A 109 3.60 -13.33 6.04
N GLY A 110 4.26 -14.44 6.37
CA GLY A 110 4.08 -15.08 7.67
C GLY A 110 2.63 -15.52 7.85
N GLU A 111 2.01 -15.08 8.93
CA GLU A 111 0.64 -15.48 9.29
C GLU A 111 -0.40 -14.42 8.91
N HIS A 112 -0.05 -13.47 8.05
CA HIS A 112 -0.95 -12.37 7.70
C HIS A 112 -0.96 -12.09 6.21
N THR A 113 -2.07 -11.52 5.76
CA THR A 113 -2.21 -10.95 4.41
C THR A 113 -2.22 -9.43 4.55
N TYR A 114 -1.51 -8.76 3.66
CA TYR A 114 -1.36 -7.30 3.66
C TYR A 114 -1.92 -6.70 2.39
N LEU A 115 -2.52 -5.53 2.54
CA LEU A 115 -2.89 -4.67 1.42
C LEU A 115 -2.17 -3.34 1.60
N VAL A 116 -1.42 -2.93 0.58
CA VAL A 116 -0.70 -1.67 0.56
C VAL A 116 -1.29 -0.81 -0.55
N GLN A 117 -1.64 0.43 -0.23
CA GLN A 117 -2.11 1.40 -1.20
C GLN A 117 -1.22 2.65 -1.13
N MET A 118 -0.62 3.00 -2.26
CA MET A 118 0.17 4.22 -2.43
C MET A 118 -0.56 5.08 -3.44
N GLN A 119 -1.07 6.22 -3.01
CA GLN A 119 -1.90 7.07 -3.86
C GLN A 119 -1.48 8.52 -3.77
N ALA A 120 -1.41 9.18 -4.92
CA ALA A 120 -1.13 10.60 -4.99
C ALA A 120 -1.53 11.15 -6.36
N GLU A 121 -1.67 12.46 -6.44
CA GLU A 121 -1.72 13.15 -7.73
C GLU A 121 -0.41 12.85 -8.47
N ASP A 122 -0.49 12.75 -9.79
CA ASP A 122 0.58 12.19 -10.64
C ASP A 122 1.97 12.80 -10.37
N ARG A 123 2.05 14.12 -10.27
CA ARG A 123 3.34 14.81 -10.03
C ARG A 123 3.89 14.52 -8.64
N GLU A 124 3.02 14.45 -7.66
CA GLU A 124 3.43 14.14 -6.29
C GLU A 124 3.79 12.66 -6.17
N PHE A 125 3.12 11.77 -6.90
CA PHE A 125 3.45 10.36 -6.93
C PHE A 125 4.87 10.16 -7.44
N GLU A 126 5.24 10.83 -8.54
CA GLU A 126 6.61 10.77 -9.06
C GLU A 126 7.63 11.34 -8.07
N LYS A 127 7.29 12.43 -7.42
CA LYS A 127 8.16 13.07 -6.42
C LYS A 127 8.42 12.17 -5.22
N HIS A 128 7.40 11.44 -4.76
CA HIS A 128 7.47 10.63 -3.54
C HIS A 128 7.54 9.12 -3.79
N ARG A 129 7.65 8.68 -5.04
CA ARG A 129 7.68 7.25 -5.38
C ARG A 129 8.73 6.48 -4.57
N GLU A 130 9.96 6.99 -4.54
CA GLU A 130 11.07 6.36 -3.82
C GLU A 130 10.82 6.35 -2.31
N LEU A 131 10.26 7.43 -1.78
CA LEU A 131 9.94 7.51 -0.35
C LEU A 131 8.86 6.51 0.04
N LEU A 132 7.78 6.45 -0.72
CA LEU A 132 6.68 5.52 -0.46
C LEU A 132 7.17 4.07 -0.51
N ARG A 133 7.95 3.76 -1.55
CA ARG A 133 8.54 2.43 -1.69
C ARG A 133 9.45 2.09 -0.52
N ALA A 134 10.32 3.03 -0.12
CA ALA A 134 11.25 2.82 0.98
C ALA A 134 10.54 2.59 2.30
N MET A 135 9.46 3.32 2.58
CA MET A 135 8.69 3.12 3.80
C MET A 135 8.15 1.69 3.88
N VAL A 136 7.55 1.20 2.80
CA VAL A 136 7.00 -0.16 2.76
C VAL A 136 8.12 -1.20 2.88
N LEU A 137 9.20 -1.04 2.09
CA LEU A 137 10.31 -2.00 2.12
C LEU A 137 10.94 -2.10 3.50
N HIS A 138 11.19 -0.97 4.17
CA HIS A 138 11.76 -0.97 5.50
C HIS A 138 10.83 -1.66 6.50
N GLY A 139 9.52 -1.43 6.37
CA GLY A 139 8.53 -2.12 7.20
C GLY A 139 8.56 -3.63 6.99
N LEU A 140 8.58 -4.09 5.74
CA LEU A 140 8.61 -5.50 5.41
C LEU A 140 9.89 -6.18 5.90
N GLN A 141 11.02 -5.47 5.89
CA GLN A 141 12.30 -6.00 6.37
C GLN A 141 12.31 -6.27 7.87
N THR A 142 11.40 -5.64 8.63
CA THR A 142 11.30 -5.87 10.07
C THR A 142 10.43 -7.07 10.44
N LEU A 143 9.69 -7.63 9.46
CA LEU A 143 8.85 -8.80 9.69
C LEU A 143 9.71 -10.07 9.78
N PRO A 144 9.39 -11.00 10.71
CA PRO A 144 10.11 -12.27 10.79
C PRO A 144 10.02 -13.06 9.50
N GLY A 145 11.15 -13.62 9.04
CA GLY A 145 11.17 -14.45 7.85
C GLY A 145 10.85 -13.72 6.55
N HIS A 146 11.17 -12.41 6.49
CA HIS A 146 10.92 -11.63 5.28
C HIS A 146 11.60 -12.26 4.07
N PRO A 147 10.93 -12.26 2.90
CA PRO A 147 11.49 -12.84 1.67
C PRO A 147 12.48 -11.87 1.02
N SER A 148 13.04 -12.30 -0.11
CA SER A 148 13.79 -11.38 -0.96
C SER A 148 12.88 -10.26 -1.44
N LEU A 149 13.35 -9.02 -1.35
CA LEU A 149 12.58 -7.83 -1.74
C LEU A 149 13.08 -7.21 -3.05
N GLU A 150 13.94 -7.94 -3.78
CA GLU A 150 14.52 -7.45 -5.04
C GLU A 150 13.46 -7.21 -6.11
N GLU A 151 12.42 -8.04 -6.13
CA GLU A 151 11.32 -7.95 -7.10
C GLU A 151 10.22 -6.96 -6.69
N PHE A 152 10.38 -6.28 -5.57
CA PHE A 152 9.37 -5.31 -5.12
C PHE A 152 9.28 -4.15 -6.11
N PRO A 153 8.06 -3.73 -6.51
CA PRO A 153 7.89 -2.73 -7.57
C PRO A 153 8.59 -1.41 -7.29
N ALA A 154 9.25 -0.90 -8.31
CA ALA A 154 9.93 0.39 -8.23
C ALA A 154 8.95 1.55 -8.39
#